data_ac7e2157ed1420c6166e65a4ecb85a78
#
_entry.id   ac7e2157ed1420c6166e65a4ecb85a78
#
_cell.length_a   1.000
_cell.length_b   1.000
_cell.length_c   1.000
_cell.angle_alpha   90.00
_cell.angle_beta   90.00
_cell.angle_gamma   90.00
#
_symmetry.space_group_name_H-M   'P 1'
#
loop_
_entity.id
_entity.type
_entity.pdbx_description
1 polymer ?
#
loop_
_entity_poly.entity_id
_entity_poly.type
_entity_poly.pdbx_seq_one_letter_code
_entity_poly.pdbx_strand_id
1 'polypeptide(L)'
;MSGAAQHRLARPHEPAWVAGFKRAWALVFLRDWHPVLRDPLDLFRLSFPIGAAIFAVQGDWDAAVRLFLPGVAVFAVRAINVPRAVDWVFAAAMFFQGWGNALHLFSEFWWYDNSVHITLPMSLAPILYIGFARLDVVPDPAERSSNNAELLGMALITGCLGVTAASFYEIYEWAVDHWFGQHLFIGETDTITDLADGFLGAGLGGLFLAAWALTRYTSRRLPTRLERRIVGAELQ
;
A
#
# COMPACT_ATOMS: atom_id res chain seq x y z
N MET A 1 49.41 8.91 38.74
CA MET A 1 48.34 9.52 37.98
C MET A 1 47.76 8.46 37.05
N SER A 2 46.68 7.81 37.48
CA SER A 2 46.09 6.66 36.78
C SER A 2 44.99 7.18 35.86
N GLY A 3 45.19 7.07 34.54
CA GLY A 3 44.20 7.34 33.51
C GLY A 3 43.31 6.13 33.33
N ALA A 4 42.17 6.13 33.98
CA ALA A 4 41.11 5.14 33.71
C ALA A 4 40.55 5.38 32.33
N ALA A 5 40.99 4.58 31.35
CA ALA A 5 40.35 4.51 30.02
C ALA A 5 38.93 3.96 30.21
N GLN A 6 37.94 4.86 30.11
CA GLN A 6 36.56 4.44 30.04
C GLN A 6 36.33 3.71 28.72
N HIS A 7 36.30 2.39 28.77
CA HIS A 7 35.76 1.55 27.72
C HIS A 7 34.27 1.91 27.54
N ARG A 8 33.97 2.83 26.63
CA ARG A 8 32.61 2.97 26.09
C ARG A 8 32.33 1.66 25.35
N LEU A 9 31.61 0.76 25.99
CA LEU A 9 30.98 -0.36 25.33
C LEU A 9 30.16 0.20 24.17
N ALA A 10 30.64 -0.01 22.94
CA ALA A 10 29.87 0.32 21.75
C ALA A 10 28.54 -0.43 21.89
N ARG A 11 27.41 0.31 21.88
CA ARG A 11 26.11 -0.32 21.83
C ARG A 11 26.05 -1.17 20.57
N PRO A 12 25.58 -2.44 20.65
CA PRO A 12 25.48 -3.27 19.46
C PRO A 12 24.65 -2.49 18.42
N HIS A 13 25.17 -2.40 17.20
CA HIS A 13 24.49 -1.76 16.08
C HIS A 13 23.13 -2.47 15.89
N GLU A 14 22.07 -1.76 16.17
CA GLU A 14 20.72 -2.26 15.90
C GLU A 14 20.58 -2.43 14.39
N PRO A 15 20.12 -3.60 13.89
CA PRO A 15 19.93 -3.80 12.45
C PRO A 15 18.98 -2.75 11.87
N ALA A 16 19.27 -2.23 10.68
CA ALA A 16 18.49 -1.17 10.05
C ALA A 16 16.98 -1.51 9.93
N TRP A 17 16.67 -2.79 9.66
CA TRP A 17 15.28 -3.26 9.59
C TRP A 17 14.54 -3.19 10.93
N VAL A 18 15.22 -3.40 12.07
CA VAL A 18 14.63 -3.27 13.42
C VAL A 18 14.31 -1.81 13.71
N ALA A 19 15.25 -0.92 13.38
CA ALA A 19 15.02 0.52 13.53
C ALA A 19 13.86 1.00 12.62
N GLY A 20 13.82 0.53 11.36
CA GLY A 20 12.74 0.80 10.43
C GLY A 20 11.39 0.29 10.93
N PHE A 21 11.33 -0.94 11.46
CA PHE A 21 10.11 -1.51 12.04
C PHE A 21 9.61 -0.68 13.24
N LYS A 22 10.51 -0.29 14.15
CA LYS A 22 10.16 0.57 15.29
C LYS A 22 9.62 1.93 14.84
N ARG A 23 10.21 2.52 13.79
CA ARG A 23 9.69 3.79 13.19
C ARG A 23 8.31 3.59 12.60
N ALA A 24 8.11 2.55 11.79
CA ALA A 24 6.80 2.25 11.21
C ALA A 24 5.74 2.02 12.29
N TRP A 25 6.07 1.26 13.33
CA TRP A 25 5.21 1.03 14.48
C TRP A 25 4.84 2.33 15.20
N ALA A 26 5.82 3.18 15.47
CA ALA A 26 5.60 4.49 16.09
C ALA A 26 4.70 5.38 15.21
N LEU A 27 4.88 5.38 13.89
CA LEU A 27 4.05 6.14 12.96
C LEU A 27 2.59 5.65 12.96
N VAL A 28 2.36 4.34 13.09
CA VAL A 28 1.02 3.76 13.15
C VAL A 28 0.32 4.05 14.47
N PHE A 29 0.98 3.82 15.60
CA PHE A 29 0.34 3.86 16.93
C PHE A 29 0.40 5.22 17.61
N LEU A 30 1.40 6.04 17.29
CA LEU A 30 1.57 7.37 17.90
C LEU A 30 1.11 8.50 16.97
N ARG A 31 0.60 8.18 15.80
CA ARG A 31 0.15 9.18 14.82
C ARG A 31 -1.03 9.98 15.36
N ASP A 32 -0.94 11.29 15.21
CA ASP A 32 -2.07 12.18 15.44
C ASP A 32 -3.10 12.01 14.31
N TRP A 33 -4.19 11.29 14.59
CA TRP A 33 -5.30 11.07 13.68
C TRP A 33 -6.26 12.26 13.59
N HIS A 34 -5.99 13.36 14.28
CA HIS A 34 -6.79 14.56 14.22
C HIS A 34 -6.21 15.62 13.25
N PRO A 35 -7.06 16.25 12.46
CA PRO A 35 -8.48 15.92 12.26
C PRO A 35 -8.67 14.62 11.47
N VAL A 36 -9.76 13.90 11.74
CA VAL A 36 -10.12 12.66 11.03
C VAL A 36 -10.27 12.94 9.54
N LEU A 37 -10.86 14.09 9.21
CA LEU A 37 -10.99 14.60 7.84
C LEU A 37 -9.90 15.65 7.57
N ARG A 38 -8.95 15.31 6.71
CA ARG A 38 -7.85 16.22 6.29
C ARG A 38 -8.02 16.74 4.88
N ASP A 39 -8.61 15.93 4.02
CA ASP A 39 -8.82 16.24 2.61
C ASP A 39 -10.01 15.45 2.03
N PRO A 40 -10.45 15.76 0.80
CA PRO A 40 -11.55 15.04 0.14
C PRO A 40 -11.34 13.52 0.04
N LEU A 41 -10.10 13.06 0.01
CA LEU A 41 -9.78 11.63 -0.03
C LEU A 41 -10.21 10.89 1.26
N ASP A 42 -10.22 11.59 2.38
CA ASP A 42 -10.71 11.01 3.63
C ASP A 42 -12.23 10.76 3.59
N LEU A 43 -13.00 11.58 2.86
CA LEU A 43 -14.42 11.30 2.59
C LEU A 43 -14.58 10.02 1.76
N PHE A 44 -13.73 9.84 0.77
CA PHE A 44 -13.69 8.63 -0.05
C PHE A 44 -13.40 7.39 0.80
N ARG A 45 -12.43 7.48 1.72
CA ARG A 45 -12.12 6.41 2.67
C ARG A 45 -13.29 6.07 3.59
N LEU A 46 -14.03 7.08 4.08
CA LEU A 46 -15.18 6.87 4.94
C LEU A 46 -16.33 6.15 4.24
N SER A 47 -16.39 6.17 2.90
CA SER A 47 -17.41 5.41 2.16
C SER A 47 -17.35 3.91 2.45
N PHE A 48 -16.18 3.35 2.72
CA PHE A 48 -15.99 1.93 3.00
C PHE A 48 -16.65 1.50 4.31
N PRO A 49 -16.30 2.06 5.50
CA PRO A 49 -16.93 1.65 6.75
C PRO A 49 -18.41 2.02 6.78
N ILE A 50 -18.82 3.11 6.15
CA ILE A 50 -20.24 3.50 6.05
C ILE A 50 -21.00 2.48 5.20
N GLY A 51 -20.47 2.12 4.02
CA GLY A 51 -21.07 1.11 3.16
C GLY A 51 -21.13 -0.26 3.84
N ALA A 52 -20.03 -0.70 4.45
CA ALA A 52 -20.00 -1.94 5.20
C ALA A 52 -21.05 -1.98 6.33
N ALA A 53 -21.22 -0.88 7.07
CA ALA A 53 -22.25 -0.76 8.10
C ALA A 53 -23.67 -0.83 7.51
N ILE A 54 -23.92 -0.16 6.38
CA ILE A 54 -25.21 -0.18 5.69
C ILE A 54 -25.56 -1.62 5.26
N PHE A 55 -24.67 -2.32 4.56
CA PHE A 55 -24.88 -3.69 4.12
C PHE A 55 -25.06 -4.65 5.30
N ALA A 56 -24.28 -4.50 6.37
CA ALA A 56 -24.44 -5.30 7.59
C ALA A 56 -25.82 -5.11 8.24
N VAL A 57 -26.33 -3.88 8.32
CA VAL A 57 -27.69 -3.61 8.84
C VAL A 57 -28.77 -4.20 7.93
N GLN A 58 -28.52 -4.27 6.63
CA GLN A 58 -29.44 -4.90 5.65
C GLN A 58 -29.36 -6.44 5.70
N GLY A 59 -28.43 -7.00 6.47
CA GLY A 59 -28.20 -8.44 6.56
C GLY A 59 -27.30 -9.02 5.46
N ASP A 60 -26.75 -8.18 4.59
CA ASP A 60 -25.81 -8.57 3.55
C ASP A 60 -24.37 -8.52 4.10
N TRP A 61 -24.02 -9.57 4.82
CA TRP A 61 -22.70 -9.70 5.45
C TRP A 61 -21.58 -9.92 4.44
N ASP A 62 -21.88 -10.51 3.28
CA ASP A 62 -20.90 -10.72 2.22
C ASP A 62 -20.44 -9.37 1.65
N ALA A 63 -21.36 -8.52 1.22
CA ALA A 63 -21.04 -7.18 0.75
C ALA A 63 -20.36 -6.32 1.84
N ALA A 64 -20.78 -6.47 3.10
CA ALA A 64 -20.17 -5.77 4.21
C ALA A 64 -18.68 -6.13 4.38
N VAL A 65 -18.32 -7.42 4.32
CA VAL A 65 -16.93 -7.90 4.42
C VAL A 65 -16.11 -7.47 3.20
N ARG A 66 -16.68 -7.52 1.99
CA ARG A 66 -16.04 -7.10 0.74
C ARG A 66 -15.69 -5.61 0.72
N LEU A 67 -16.41 -4.78 1.47
CA LEU A 67 -16.06 -3.36 1.69
C LEU A 67 -15.12 -3.17 2.86
N PHE A 68 -15.24 -3.96 3.92
CA PHE A 68 -14.44 -3.78 5.13
C PHE A 68 -12.94 -3.98 4.86
N LEU A 69 -12.56 -5.04 4.14
CA LEU A 69 -11.15 -5.35 3.87
C LEU A 69 -10.42 -4.26 3.05
N PRO A 70 -10.95 -3.80 1.89
CA PRO A 70 -10.39 -2.65 1.19
C PRO A 70 -10.38 -1.38 2.03
N GLY A 71 -11.40 -1.18 2.87
CA GLY A 71 -11.46 -0.08 3.83
C GLY A 71 -10.27 -0.09 4.78
N VAL A 72 -9.95 -1.24 5.37
CA VAL A 72 -8.75 -1.39 6.23
C VAL A 72 -7.48 -1.04 5.46
N ALA A 73 -7.34 -1.49 4.20
CA ALA A 73 -6.16 -1.20 3.38
C ALA A 73 -5.99 0.30 3.11
N VAL A 74 -7.05 1.03 2.72
CA VAL A 74 -6.96 2.47 2.45
C VAL A 74 -6.67 3.30 3.70
N PHE A 75 -7.09 2.83 4.89
CA PHE A 75 -6.71 3.46 6.15
C PHE A 75 -5.28 3.11 6.56
N ALA A 76 -4.82 1.87 6.35
CA ALA A 76 -3.45 1.45 6.63
C ALA A 76 -2.43 2.26 5.83
N VAL A 77 -2.69 2.53 4.55
CA VAL A 77 -1.83 3.35 3.69
C VAL A 77 -1.64 4.77 4.23
N ARG A 78 -2.65 5.31 4.91
CA ARG A 78 -2.52 6.60 5.58
C ARG A 78 -1.39 6.62 6.62
N ALA A 79 -1.11 5.49 7.27
CA ALA A 79 -0.03 5.37 8.24
C ALA A 79 1.36 5.43 7.59
N ILE A 80 1.50 4.99 6.35
CA ILE A 80 2.77 4.95 5.61
C ILE A 80 3.22 6.34 5.14
N ASN A 81 2.33 7.32 5.14
CA ASN A 81 2.60 8.69 4.68
C ASN A 81 3.09 8.75 3.23
N VAL A 82 2.35 8.12 2.33
CA VAL A 82 2.65 8.09 0.90
C VAL A 82 2.41 9.44 0.21
N PRO A 83 3.05 9.71 -0.94
CA PRO A 83 2.76 10.86 -1.78
C PRO A 83 1.28 10.93 -2.17
N ARG A 84 0.78 12.14 -2.28
CA ARG A 84 -0.64 12.38 -2.52
C ARG A 84 -1.15 11.72 -3.81
N ALA A 85 -0.36 11.76 -4.88
CA ALA A 85 -0.72 11.12 -6.14
C ALA A 85 -0.87 9.60 -6.00
N VAL A 86 0.07 8.95 -5.31
CA VAL A 86 0.03 7.51 -5.03
C VAL A 86 -1.18 7.15 -4.18
N ASP A 87 -1.46 7.95 -3.16
CA ASP A 87 -2.60 7.76 -2.26
C ASP A 87 -3.96 7.85 -3.01
N TRP A 88 -4.11 8.84 -3.92
CA TRP A 88 -5.31 8.97 -4.74
C TRP A 88 -5.51 7.79 -5.69
N VAL A 89 -4.46 7.36 -6.39
CA VAL A 89 -4.51 6.23 -7.32
C VAL A 89 -4.88 4.95 -6.57
N PHE A 90 -4.27 4.72 -5.41
CA PHE A 90 -4.57 3.56 -4.58
C PHE A 90 -6.01 3.58 -4.04
N ALA A 91 -6.45 4.71 -3.48
CA ALA A 91 -7.81 4.81 -2.96
C ALA A 91 -8.86 4.64 -4.06
N ALA A 92 -8.61 5.15 -5.27
CA ALA A 92 -9.49 4.96 -6.42
C ALA A 92 -9.54 3.48 -6.86
N ALA A 93 -8.40 2.79 -6.92
CA ALA A 93 -8.35 1.36 -7.26
C ALA A 93 -9.07 0.51 -6.20
N MET A 94 -8.85 0.81 -4.91
CA MET A 94 -9.56 0.13 -3.82
C MET A 94 -11.06 0.39 -3.86
N PHE A 95 -11.48 1.60 -4.19
CA PHE A 95 -12.91 1.91 -4.36
C PHE A 95 -13.50 1.11 -5.50
N PHE A 96 -12.82 1.08 -6.64
CA PHE A 96 -13.24 0.33 -7.81
C PHE A 96 -13.38 -1.16 -7.46
N GLN A 97 -12.38 -1.77 -6.83
CA GLN A 97 -12.43 -3.17 -6.42
C GLN A 97 -13.48 -3.43 -5.33
N GLY A 98 -13.45 -2.69 -4.22
CA GLY A 98 -14.31 -2.96 -3.06
C GLY A 98 -15.80 -2.71 -3.35
N TRP A 99 -16.15 -1.56 -3.92
CA TRP A 99 -17.53 -1.25 -4.29
C TRP A 99 -18.02 -2.08 -5.47
N GLY A 100 -17.13 -2.37 -6.44
CA GLY A 100 -17.46 -3.26 -7.54
C GLY A 100 -17.84 -4.65 -7.07
N ASN A 101 -17.10 -5.16 -6.10
CA ASN A 101 -17.38 -6.46 -5.50
C ASN A 101 -18.69 -6.44 -4.69
N ALA A 102 -18.87 -5.44 -3.83
CA ALA A 102 -20.08 -5.29 -3.02
C ALA A 102 -21.36 -5.06 -3.84
N LEU A 103 -21.25 -4.46 -5.02
CA LEU A 103 -22.34 -4.19 -5.95
C LEU A 103 -22.48 -5.25 -7.07
N HIS A 104 -21.72 -6.34 -7.00
CA HIS A 104 -21.72 -7.45 -7.97
C HIS A 104 -21.36 -7.04 -9.42
N LEU A 105 -20.57 -5.97 -9.61
CA LEU A 105 -20.20 -5.48 -10.96
C LEU A 105 -19.31 -6.48 -11.73
N PHE A 106 -18.62 -7.38 -11.04
CA PHE A 106 -17.85 -8.47 -11.64
C PHE A 106 -18.73 -9.44 -12.45
N SER A 107 -19.97 -9.69 -12.01
CA SER A 107 -20.92 -10.51 -12.74
C SER A 107 -21.69 -9.76 -13.82
N GLU A 108 -21.80 -8.44 -13.70
CA GLU A 108 -22.55 -7.61 -14.65
C GLU A 108 -21.72 -7.22 -15.88
N PHE A 109 -20.39 -7.01 -15.71
CA PHE A 109 -19.51 -6.50 -16.75
C PHE A 109 -18.31 -7.42 -16.98
N TRP A 110 -18.26 -8.06 -18.13
CA TRP A 110 -17.20 -9.02 -18.52
C TRP A 110 -15.76 -8.47 -18.46
N TRP A 111 -15.58 -7.14 -18.60
CA TRP A 111 -14.27 -6.47 -18.57
C TRP A 111 -13.85 -6.01 -17.19
N TYR A 112 -14.76 -6.12 -16.20
CA TYR A 112 -14.56 -5.51 -14.88
C TYR A 112 -13.41 -6.17 -14.13
N ASP A 113 -13.40 -7.48 -14.15
CA ASP A 113 -12.41 -8.31 -13.49
C ASP A 113 -11.00 -8.01 -13.99
N ASN A 114 -10.74 -8.13 -15.29
CA ASN A 114 -9.47 -7.76 -15.92
C ASN A 114 -9.02 -6.33 -15.55
N SER A 115 -9.97 -5.38 -15.52
CA SER A 115 -9.67 -4.00 -15.12
C SER A 115 -9.22 -3.89 -13.67
N VAL A 116 -9.77 -4.69 -12.77
CA VAL A 116 -9.36 -4.75 -11.37
C VAL A 116 -7.98 -5.38 -11.27
N HIS A 117 -7.73 -6.50 -11.96
CA HIS A 117 -6.44 -7.19 -11.98
C HIS A 117 -5.31 -6.33 -12.58
N ILE A 118 -5.60 -5.33 -13.40
CA ILE A 118 -4.63 -4.32 -13.85
C ILE A 118 -4.48 -3.19 -12.81
N THR A 119 -5.60 -2.58 -12.37
CA THR A 119 -5.55 -1.34 -11.61
C THR A 119 -5.12 -1.53 -10.17
N LEU A 120 -5.44 -2.68 -9.58
CA LEU A 120 -5.08 -2.98 -8.20
C LEU A 120 -3.58 -3.16 -8.02
N PRO A 121 -2.87 -4.05 -8.77
CA PRO A 121 -1.41 -4.16 -8.68
C PRO A 121 -0.69 -2.87 -9.11
N MET A 122 -1.20 -2.14 -10.12
CA MET A 122 -0.67 -0.85 -10.54
C MET A 122 -0.63 0.16 -9.38
N SER A 123 -1.66 0.17 -8.56
CA SER A 123 -1.77 1.11 -7.44
C SER A 123 -1.07 0.61 -6.17
N LEU A 124 -1.08 -0.69 -5.92
CA LEU A 124 -0.53 -1.32 -4.72
C LEU A 124 1.00 -1.42 -4.77
N ALA A 125 1.59 -1.69 -5.93
CA ALA A 125 3.03 -1.83 -6.09
C ALA A 125 3.83 -0.61 -5.57
N PRO A 126 3.50 0.65 -5.92
CA PRO A 126 4.12 1.84 -5.35
C PRO A 126 3.97 1.93 -3.82
N ILE A 127 2.82 1.52 -3.28
CA ILE A 127 2.57 1.52 -1.83
C ILE A 127 3.52 0.55 -1.12
N LEU A 128 3.68 -0.65 -1.66
CA LEU A 128 4.60 -1.66 -1.11
C LEU A 128 6.04 -1.17 -1.13
N TYR A 129 6.49 -0.60 -2.26
CA TYR A 129 7.83 -0.03 -2.35
C TYR A 129 8.06 1.07 -1.31
N ILE A 130 7.13 2.02 -1.20
CA ILE A 130 7.22 3.11 -0.22
C ILE A 130 7.18 2.55 1.21
N GLY A 131 6.38 1.52 1.47
CA GLY A 131 6.38 0.81 2.74
C GLY A 131 7.77 0.26 3.10
N PHE A 132 8.43 -0.42 2.16
CA PHE A 132 9.80 -0.90 2.35
C PHE A 132 10.81 0.24 2.49
N ALA A 133 10.62 1.37 1.80
CA ALA A 133 11.46 2.55 1.98
C ALA A 133 11.31 3.17 3.39
N ARG A 134 10.10 3.11 3.98
CA ARG A 134 9.88 3.54 5.36
C ARG A 134 10.52 2.61 6.41
N LEU A 135 10.82 1.38 6.01
CA LEU A 135 11.57 0.40 6.81
C LEU A 135 13.08 0.44 6.55
N ASP A 136 13.57 1.39 5.76
CA ASP A 136 14.97 1.52 5.33
C ASP A 136 15.51 0.27 4.58
N VAL A 137 14.63 -0.50 3.93
CA VAL A 137 14.99 -1.69 3.14
C VAL A 137 15.39 -1.31 1.71
N VAL A 138 14.75 -0.27 1.16
CA VAL A 138 15.03 0.27 -0.17
C VAL A 138 15.14 1.80 -0.10
N PRO A 139 15.81 2.46 -1.07
CA PRO A 139 15.91 3.92 -1.09
C PRO A 139 14.55 4.61 -1.12
N ASP A 140 14.41 5.74 -0.40
CA ASP A 140 13.17 6.54 -0.45
C ASP A 140 13.03 7.20 -1.84
N PRO A 141 11.93 6.94 -2.57
CA PRO A 141 11.70 7.51 -3.90
C PRO A 141 11.61 9.05 -3.88
N ALA A 142 11.45 9.65 -2.71
CA ALA A 142 11.46 11.08 -2.54
C ALA A 142 12.87 11.65 -2.30
N GLU A 143 13.84 10.83 -1.98
CA GLU A 143 15.24 11.19 -2.00
C GLU A 143 15.71 11.26 -3.46
N ARG A 144 16.55 12.26 -3.73
CA ARG A 144 16.90 12.59 -5.10
C ARG A 144 17.74 11.49 -5.76
N SER A 145 17.15 10.68 -6.64
CA SER A 145 17.92 9.96 -7.63
C SER A 145 18.10 10.82 -8.88
N SER A 146 19.34 11.02 -9.29
CA SER A 146 19.71 11.64 -10.57
C SER A 146 20.23 10.59 -11.57
N ASN A 147 20.22 9.32 -11.17
CA ASN A 147 20.80 8.23 -11.93
C ASN A 147 19.69 7.35 -12.55
N ASN A 148 19.73 7.19 -13.88
CA ASN A 148 18.76 6.36 -14.60
C ASN A 148 18.78 4.90 -14.13
N ALA A 149 19.92 4.38 -13.67
CA ALA A 149 20.00 3.01 -13.14
C ALA A 149 19.23 2.84 -11.84
N GLU A 150 19.24 3.83 -10.95
CA GLU A 150 18.45 3.83 -9.72
C GLU A 150 16.96 3.90 -10.00
N LEU A 151 16.54 4.73 -10.96
CA LEU A 151 15.15 4.81 -11.40
C LEU A 151 14.66 3.51 -12.02
N LEU A 152 15.49 2.88 -12.86
CA LEU A 152 15.19 1.56 -13.41
C LEU A 152 15.10 0.51 -12.31
N GLY A 153 16.04 0.50 -11.36
CA GLY A 153 16.01 -0.38 -10.20
C GLY A 153 14.74 -0.20 -9.37
N MET A 154 14.34 1.05 -9.12
CA MET A 154 13.08 1.38 -8.44
C MET A 154 11.86 0.83 -9.20
N ALA A 155 11.80 1.06 -10.52
CA ALA A 155 10.69 0.56 -11.34
C ALA A 155 10.61 -0.98 -11.31
N LEU A 156 11.75 -1.67 -11.46
CA LEU A 156 11.82 -3.12 -11.44
C LEU A 156 11.42 -3.71 -10.09
N ILE A 157 11.98 -3.20 -8.99
CA ILE A 157 11.64 -3.68 -7.63
C ILE A 157 10.15 -3.43 -7.36
N THR A 158 9.64 -2.26 -7.71
CA THR A 158 8.22 -1.94 -7.56
C THR A 158 7.35 -2.92 -8.36
N GLY A 159 7.70 -3.17 -9.61
CA GLY A 159 7.02 -4.15 -10.45
C GLY A 159 7.04 -5.56 -9.85
N CYS A 160 8.20 -6.04 -9.38
CA CYS A 160 8.32 -7.34 -8.72
C CYS A 160 7.43 -7.45 -7.48
N LEU A 161 7.37 -6.41 -6.65
CA LEU A 161 6.48 -6.37 -5.49
C LEU A 161 5.01 -6.44 -5.88
N GLY A 162 4.63 -5.73 -6.95
CA GLY A 162 3.26 -5.77 -7.48
C GLY A 162 2.88 -7.13 -8.05
N VAL A 163 3.76 -7.76 -8.84
CA VAL A 163 3.56 -9.13 -9.35
C VAL A 163 3.43 -10.13 -8.21
N THR A 164 4.27 -10.01 -7.19
CA THR A 164 4.19 -10.87 -6.00
C THR A 164 2.84 -10.72 -5.31
N ALA A 165 2.36 -9.48 -5.13
CA ALA A 165 1.06 -9.24 -4.51
C ALA A 165 -0.10 -9.78 -5.36
N ALA A 166 -0.06 -9.60 -6.69
CA ALA A 166 -1.04 -10.16 -7.61
C ALA A 166 -1.06 -11.69 -7.54
N SER A 167 0.12 -12.34 -7.56
CA SER A 167 0.20 -13.79 -7.44
C SER A 167 -0.33 -14.32 -6.11
N PHE A 168 -0.12 -13.62 -5.00
CA PHE A 168 -0.73 -13.99 -3.73
C PHE A 168 -2.24 -13.82 -3.74
N TYR A 169 -2.76 -12.85 -4.48
CA TYR A 169 -4.19 -12.66 -4.62
C TYR A 169 -4.84 -13.83 -5.38
N GLU A 170 -4.24 -14.30 -6.47
CA GLU A 170 -4.68 -15.50 -7.19
C GLU A 170 -4.66 -16.75 -6.31
N ILE A 171 -3.59 -16.94 -5.53
CA ILE A 171 -3.51 -18.05 -4.58
C ILE A 171 -4.61 -17.94 -3.51
N TYR A 172 -4.91 -16.73 -3.05
CA TYR A 172 -5.99 -16.47 -2.11
C TYR A 172 -7.35 -16.83 -2.72
N GLU A 173 -7.66 -16.40 -3.93
CA GLU A 173 -8.90 -16.70 -4.62
C GLU A 173 -9.05 -18.22 -4.82
N TRP A 174 -8.01 -18.88 -5.31
CA TRP A 174 -7.99 -20.34 -5.42
C TRP A 174 -8.25 -21.03 -4.07
N ALA A 175 -7.60 -20.58 -3.01
CA ALA A 175 -7.75 -21.17 -1.68
C ALA A 175 -9.18 -20.98 -1.14
N VAL A 176 -9.76 -19.80 -1.33
CA VAL A 176 -11.12 -19.49 -0.89
C VAL A 176 -12.15 -20.30 -1.66
N ASP A 177 -11.96 -20.44 -2.97
CA ASP A 177 -12.84 -21.28 -3.80
C ASP A 177 -12.74 -22.76 -3.41
N HIS A 178 -11.50 -23.26 -3.29
CA HIS A 178 -11.24 -24.68 -3.04
C HIS A 178 -11.62 -25.13 -1.61
N TRP A 179 -11.35 -24.31 -0.60
CA TRP A 179 -11.56 -24.70 0.80
C TRP A 179 -12.87 -24.21 1.41
N PHE A 180 -13.44 -23.12 0.89
CA PHE A 180 -14.66 -22.53 1.44
C PHE A 180 -15.85 -22.62 0.49
N GLY A 181 -15.67 -23.18 -0.72
CA GLY A 181 -16.75 -23.38 -1.70
C GLY A 181 -17.37 -22.08 -2.21
N GLN A 182 -16.61 -21.00 -2.18
CA GLN A 182 -17.00 -19.74 -2.81
C GLN A 182 -16.81 -19.92 -4.32
N HIS A 183 -17.90 -19.95 -5.10
CA HIS A 183 -17.82 -20.10 -6.55
C HIS A 183 -17.30 -18.81 -7.21
N LEU A 184 -15.98 -18.61 -7.16
CA LEU A 184 -15.30 -17.45 -7.75
C LEU A 184 -15.03 -17.64 -9.25
N PHE A 185 -15.59 -18.69 -9.86
CA PHE A 185 -15.44 -19.04 -11.29
C PHE A 185 -13.98 -19.21 -11.74
N ILE A 186 -13.10 -19.62 -10.85
CA ILE A 186 -11.68 -19.80 -11.13
C ILE A 186 -11.48 -20.90 -12.15
N GLY A 187 -11.02 -20.52 -13.34
CA GLY A 187 -10.62 -21.40 -14.42
C GLY A 187 -9.13 -21.28 -14.71
N GLU A 188 -8.53 -22.29 -15.31
CA GLU A 188 -7.11 -22.23 -15.71
C GLU A 188 -6.81 -21.02 -16.60
N THR A 189 -7.69 -20.72 -17.55
CA THR A 189 -7.54 -19.57 -18.46
C THR A 189 -7.73 -18.24 -17.73
N ASP A 190 -8.67 -18.18 -16.80
CA ASP A 190 -8.97 -17.01 -15.97
C ASP A 190 -7.74 -16.64 -15.12
N THR A 191 -7.25 -17.55 -14.31
CA THR A 191 -6.04 -17.34 -13.49
C THR A 191 -4.83 -16.89 -14.31
N ILE A 192 -4.63 -17.46 -15.51
CA ILE A 192 -3.50 -17.04 -16.38
C ILE A 192 -3.71 -15.62 -16.91
N THR A 193 -4.95 -15.26 -17.28
CA THR A 193 -5.28 -13.90 -17.73
C THR A 193 -5.06 -12.90 -16.60
N ASP A 194 -5.52 -13.20 -15.40
CA ASP A 194 -5.42 -12.34 -14.23
C ASP A 194 -3.97 -12.14 -13.77
N LEU A 195 -3.16 -13.20 -13.85
CA LEU A 195 -1.72 -13.08 -13.63
C LEU A 195 -1.06 -12.19 -14.70
N ALA A 196 -1.47 -12.28 -15.97
CA ALA A 196 -0.94 -11.43 -17.04
C ALA A 196 -1.36 -9.96 -16.85
N ASP A 197 -2.60 -9.71 -16.49
CA ASP A 197 -3.14 -8.40 -16.14
C ASP A 197 -2.46 -7.82 -14.89
N GLY A 198 -2.25 -8.65 -13.89
CA GLY A 198 -1.48 -8.31 -12.70
C GLY A 198 -0.04 -7.93 -12.99
N PHE A 199 0.61 -8.66 -13.91
CA PHE A 199 1.96 -8.34 -14.39
C PHE A 199 2.00 -6.99 -15.12
N LEU A 200 1.06 -6.76 -16.02
CA LEU A 200 0.91 -5.48 -16.72
C LEU A 200 0.69 -4.33 -15.73
N GLY A 201 -0.26 -4.49 -14.82
CA GLY A 201 -0.58 -3.49 -13.79
C GLY A 201 0.62 -3.17 -12.90
N ALA A 202 1.32 -4.19 -12.42
CA ALA A 202 2.52 -4.02 -11.59
C ALA A 202 3.65 -3.29 -12.32
N GLY A 203 3.85 -3.61 -13.60
CA GLY A 203 4.81 -2.90 -14.46
C GLY A 203 4.47 -1.42 -14.61
N LEU A 204 3.19 -1.11 -14.88
CA LEU A 204 2.70 0.28 -14.93
C LEU A 204 2.87 1.00 -13.59
N GLY A 205 2.65 0.32 -12.46
CA GLY A 205 2.90 0.84 -11.12
C GLY A 205 4.37 1.20 -10.88
N GLY A 206 5.29 0.35 -11.34
CA GLY A 206 6.72 0.61 -11.28
C GLY A 206 7.13 1.83 -12.10
N LEU A 207 6.63 1.94 -13.34
CA LEU A 207 6.85 3.10 -14.20
C LEU A 207 6.25 4.37 -13.60
N PHE A 208 5.06 4.29 -13.03
CA PHE A 208 4.40 5.41 -12.35
C PHE A 208 5.23 5.93 -11.19
N LEU A 209 5.76 5.05 -10.33
CA LEU A 209 6.59 5.47 -9.20
C LEU A 209 7.91 6.11 -9.68
N ALA A 210 8.57 5.52 -10.67
CA ALA A 210 9.79 6.08 -11.24
C ALA A 210 9.55 7.45 -11.90
N ALA A 211 8.46 7.60 -12.65
CA ALA A 211 8.07 8.88 -13.26
C ALA A 211 7.75 9.92 -12.18
N TRP A 212 7.07 9.53 -11.10
CA TRP A 212 6.83 10.42 -9.98
C TRP A 212 8.14 10.88 -9.32
N ALA A 213 9.08 9.97 -9.10
CA ALA A 213 10.39 10.28 -8.53
C ALA A 213 11.20 11.25 -9.41
N LEU A 214 11.12 11.11 -10.75
CA LEU A 214 11.74 12.01 -11.71
C LEU A 214 11.16 13.41 -11.67
N THR A 215 9.85 13.55 -11.66
CA THR A 215 9.17 14.84 -11.75
C THR A 215 9.26 15.66 -10.48
N ARG A 216 9.70 15.08 -9.37
CA ARG A 216 9.81 15.71 -8.06
C ARG A 216 8.54 16.47 -7.65
N TYR A 217 7.40 15.94 -8.01
CA TYR A 217 6.13 16.52 -7.60
C TYR A 217 6.05 16.42 -6.08
N THR A 218 6.48 17.49 -5.41
CA THR A 218 6.60 17.63 -3.94
C THR A 218 5.25 17.77 -3.25
N SER A 219 4.22 17.10 -3.72
CA SER A 219 2.97 17.02 -2.98
C SER A 219 3.08 16.00 -1.82
N ARG A 220 4.19 16.05 -1.07
CA ARG A 220 4.27 15.36 0.21
C ARG A 220 3.23 15.95 1.13
N ARG A 221 2.45 15.13 1.78
CA ARG A 221 1.75 15.58 2.99
C ARG A 221 2.80 16.12 3.93
N LEU A 222 2.59 17.34 4.42
CA LEU A 222 3.50 17.91 5.40
C LEU A 222 3.66 16.92 6.56
N PRO A 223 4.90 16.70 7.05
CA PRO A 223 5.13 15.82 8.18
C PRO A 223 4.21 16.20 9.34
N THR A 224 3.60 15.21 9.96
CA THR A 224 2.76 15.42 11.13
C THR A 224 3.61 16.04 12.25
N ARG A 225 2.95 16.68 13.23
CA ARG A 225 3.68 17.23 14.41
C ARG A 225 4.50 16.15 15.12
N LEU A 226 4.06 14.88 15.03
CA LEU A 226 4.75 13.76 15.63
C LEU A 226 5.99 13.36 14.84
N GLU A 227 5.91 13.27 13.51
CA GLU A 227 7.07 13.02 12.64
C GLU A 227 8.16 14.07 12.88
N ARG A 228 7.78 15.34 13.02
CA ARG A 228 8.72 16.41 13.39
C ARG A 228 9.35 16.22 14.77
N ARG A 229 8.62 15.66 15.74
CA ARG A 229 9.17 15.38 17.08
C ARG A 229 10.11 14.19 17.09
N ILE A 230 9.79 13.13 16.32
CA ILE A 230 10.65 11.93 16.20
C ILE A 230 11.95 12.30 15.51
N VAL A 231 11.89 12.99 14.36
CA VAL A 231 13.07 13.46 13.63
C VAL A 231 13.88 14.46 14.45
N GLY A 232 13.22 15.36 15.18
CA GLY A 232 13.89 16.33 16.05
C GLY A 232 14.54 15.71 17.30
N ALA A 233 14.07 14.57 17.78
CA ALA A 233 14.66 13.83 18.89
C ALA A 233 15.86 12.95 18.49
N GLU A 234 15.97 12.59 17.21
CA GLU A 234 17.13 11.84 16.68
C GLU A 234 18.33 12.77 16.34
N LEU A 235 18.10 14.09 16.28
CA LEU A 235 19.12 15.09 15.96
C LEU A 235 19.70 15.79 17.21
N GLN A 236 19.26 15.44 18.41
CA GLN A 236 19.79 15.85 19.71
C GLN A 236 20.47 14.68 20.42
#